data_23163922d96bb14cdc2a57c9b95f8e32
#
_entry.id   23163922d96bb14cdc2a57c9b95f8e32
#
_cell.length_a   1.000
_cell.length_b   1.000
_cell.length_c   1.000
_cell.angle_alpha   90.00
_cell.angle_beta   90.00
_cell.angle_gamma   90.00
#
_symmetry.space_group_name_H-M   'P 1'
#
loop_
_entity.id
_entity.type
_entity.pdbx_description
1 polymer ?
#
loop_
_entity_poly.entity_id
_entity_poly.type
_entity_poly.pdbx_seq_one_letter_code
_entity_poly.pdbx_strand_id
1 'polypeptide(L)'
;FNAKINEVTIGSGDKTVTIGGDCTFPFYSFDAESENCPKIGVEISDMGLEGVSEGIKAYYEGATTMGEIAKKAAAMEGADFVALILEGGDPNGVNKSIDELIEVVKEVADAVDCPLVVEGCKNVEKDAELLPKVAEALQGRNALILSEKEENYKAIGAAAGLAYNQIVGAESAVDINLAKQLNV
;
A
#
# COMPACT_ATOMS: atom_id res chain seq x y z
N PHE A 1 28.12 -5.76 16.08
CA PHE A 1 27.00 -6.35 15.34
C PHE A 1 26.78 -5.51 14.08
N ASN A 2 26.83 -6.12 12.91
CA ASN A 2 26.78 -5.40 11.63
C ASN A 2 25.51 -5.74 10.82
N ALA A 3 24.50 -6.32 11.46
CA ALA A 3 23.24 -6.61 10.78
C ALA A 3 22.42 -5.33 10.61
N LYS A 4 21.78 -5.22 9.46
CA LYS A 4 20.94 -4.09 9.05
C LYS A 4 19.65 -4.65 8.49
N ILE A 5 18.51 -3.99 8.74
CA ILE A 5 17.25 -4.28 8.09
C ILE A 5 17.40 -3.88 6.62
N ASN A 6 16.94 -4.73 5.70
CA ASN A 6 16.99 -4.40 4.28
C ASN A 6 16.19 -3.13 3.97
N GLU A 7 16.73 -2.35 3.07
CA GLU A 7 16.03 -1.20 2.53
C GLU A 7 15.08 -1.63 1.41
N VAL A 8 13.92 -1.01 1.40
CA VAL A 8 12.93 -1.20 0.35
C VAL A 8 12.54 0.17 -0.21
N THR A 9 12.61 0.31 -1.52
CA THR A 9 12.21 1.55 -2.21
C THR A 9 10.93 1.30 -2.98
N ILE A 10 9.90 2.13 -2.73
CA ILE A 10 8.63 2.14 -3.45
C ILE A 10 8.51 3.43 -4.29
N GLY A 11 7.74 3.36 -5.37
CA GLY A 11 7.62 4.45 -6.33
C GLY A 11 8.59 4.32 -7.52
N SER A 12 8.51 5.21 -8.46
CA SER A 12 9.29 5.20 -9.69
C SER A 12 9.76 6.60 -10.10
N GLY A 13 10.79 6.66 -10.95
CA GLY A 13 11.38 7.93 -11.40
C GLY A 13 11.94 8.75 -10.24
N ASP A 14 11.60 10.03 -10.21
CA ASP A 14 12.05 10.97 -9.17
C ASP A 14 11.16 10.96 -7.92
N LYS A 15 10.08 10.18 -7.94
CA LYS A 15 9.08 10.08 -6.87
C LYS A 15 9.19 8.72 -6.19
N THR A 16 10.12 8.62 -5.25
CA THR A 16 10.35 7.39 -4.49
C THR A 16 10.44 7.66 -2.99
N VAL A 17 10.09 6.66 -2.19
CA VAL A 17 10.39 6.64 -0.77
C VAL A 17 11.14 5.35 -0.44
N THR A 18 12.16 5.46 0.41
CA THR A 18 12.92 4.32 0.91
C THR A 18 12.62 4.14 2.39
N ILE A 19 12.33 2.91 2.79
CA ILE A 19 12.04 2.48 4.15
C ILE A 19 12.98 1.36 4.57
N GLY A 20 13.10 1.09 5.86
CA GLY A 20 14.05 0.11 6.41
C GLY A 20 15.45 0.69 6.52
N GLY A 21 16.45 -0.18 6.52
CA GLY A 21 17.84 0.22 6.67
C GLY A 21 18.30 0.38 8.12
N ASP A 22 17.43 0.18 9.10
CA ASP A 22 17.79 0.33 10.51
C ASP A 22 18.83 -0.71 10.95
N CYS A 23 19.83 -0.24 11.67
CA CYS A 23 20.91 -1.05 12.27
C CYS A 23 20.88 -1.03 13.81
N THR A 24 19.91 -0.35 14.40
CA THR A 24 19.68 -0.26 15.84
C THR A 24 18.26 -0.63 16.20
N PHE A 25 18.00 -0.89 17.48
CA PHE A 25 16.64 -1.01 17.98
C PHE A 25 15.93 0.35 17.97
N PRO A 26 14.60 0.37 17.84
CA PRO A 26 13.84 1.60 18.02
C PRO A 26 14.20 2.32 19.31
N PHE A 27 14.30 3.64 19.26
CA PHE A 27 14.69 4.52 20.37
C PHE A 27 16.15 4.43 20.83
N TYR A 28 17.00 3.64 20.14
CA TYR A 28 18.45 3.55 20.42
C TYR A 28 19.28 4.35 19.40
N SER A 29 18.77 5.50 19.00
CA SER A 29 19.42 6.40 18.00
C SER A 29 20.79 6.93 18.47
N PHE A 30 21.11 6.83 19.76
CA PHE A 30 22.44 7.16 20.29
C PHE A 30 23.52 6.13 19.92
N ASP A 31 23.14 4.94 19.48
CA ASP A 31 24.09 3.89 19.05
C ASP A 31 24.46 4.01 17.57
N ALA A 32 23.52 4.45 16.75
CA ALA A 32 23.72 4.80 15.34
C ALA A 32 22.53 5.63 14.82
N GLU A 33 22.74 6.43 13.80
CA GLU A 33 21.67 7.16 13.14
C GLU A 33 20.93 6.25 12.17
N SER A 34 19.59 6.39 12.12
CA SER A 34 18.78 5.78 11.07
C SER A 34 18.89 6.61 9.79
N GLU A 35 19.28 5.98 8.68
CA GLU A 35 19.42 6.65 7.39
C GLU A 35 18.07 7.05 6.80
N ASN A 36 17.02 6.25 7.09
CA ASN A 36 15.69 6.46 6.57
C ASN A 36 14.74 6.92 7.68
N CYS A 37 14.29 8.18 7.61
CA CYS A 37 13.26 8.67 8.51
C CYS A 37 11.91 7.99 8.24
N PRO A 38 11.02 7.89 9.26
CA PRO A 38 9.65 7.45 9.07
C PRO A 38 8.95 8.24 7.95
N LYS A 39 8.12 7.55 7.16
CA LYS A 39 7.37 8.14 6.04
C LYS A 39 5.90 8.24 6.41
N ILE A 40 5.24 9.28 5.90
CA ILE A 40 3.84 9.56 6.17
C ILE A 40 3.02 9.27 4.92
N GLY A 41 2.09 8.32 5.02
CA GLY A 41 1.10 8.05 4.00
C GLY A 41 -0.23 8.69 4.31
N VAL A 42 -0.94 9.14 3.29
CA VAL A 42 -2.34 9.55 3.40
C VAL A 42 -3.22 8.44 2.87
N GLU A 43 -4.05 7.90 3.76
CA GLU A 43 -4.99 6.83 3.43
C GLU A 43 -6.24 7.38 2.76
N ILE A 44 -6.68 6.74 1.70
CA ILE A 44 -7.96 6.96 1.03
C ILE A 44 -8.64 5.61 0.78
N SER A 45 -9.97 5.60 0.81
CA SER A 45 -10.76 4.38 0.58
C SER A 45 -11.41 4.42 -0.80
N ASP A 46 -11.55 3.26 -1.45
CA ASP A 46 -12.34 3.09 -2.67
C ASP A 46 -13.84 3.41 -2.46
N MET A 47 -14.26 3.56 -1.21
CA MET A 47 -15.59 4.07 -0.82
C MET A 47 -15.70 5.60 -0.89
N GLY A 48 -14.61 6.29 -1.25
CA GLY A 48 -14.55 7.74 -1.35
C GLY A 48 -14.66 8.41 0.02
N LEU A 49 -15.58 9.35 0.15
CA LEU A 49 -15.80 10.10 1.39
C LEU A 49 -17.01 9.61 2.20
N GLU A 50 -17.48 8.41 1.93
CA GLU A 50 -18.58 7.81 2.67
C GLU A 50 -18.13 7.47 4.10
N GLY A 51 -18.93 7.84 5.08
CA GLY A 51 -18.64 7.53 6.49
C GLY A 51 -17.53 8.33 7.17
N VAL A 52 -16.79 9.20 6.44
CA VAL A 52 -15.72 10.00 7.04
C VAL A 52 -16.27 11.21 7.79
N SER A 53 -15.48 11.76 8.72
CA SER A 53 -15.87 12.92 9.53
C SER A 53 -16.04 14.19 8.68
N GLU A 54 -16.84 15.14 9.17
CA GLU A 54 -17.05 16.42 8.48
C GLU A 54 -15.76 17.23 8.28
N GLY A 55 -14.79 17.10 9.20
CA GLY A 55 -13.49 17.75 9.05
C GLY A 55 -12.69 17.19 7.86
N ILE A 56 -12.75 15.88 7.67
CA ILE A 56 -12.11 15.23 6.51
C ILE A 56 -12.84 15.62 5.22
N LYS A 57 -14.19 15.59 5.21
CA LYS A 57 -14.98 16.03 4.05
C LYS A 57 -14.66 17.47 3.64
N ALA A 58 -14.50 18.37 4.62
CA ALA A 58 -14.15 19.76 4.35
C ALA A 58 -12.77 19.90 3.64
N TYR A 59 -11.78 19.08 4.02
CA TYR A 59 -10.49 19.06 3.32
C TYR A 59 -10.64 18.63 1.84
N TYR A 60 -11.48 17.63 1.60
CA TYR A 60 -11.73 17.10 0.25
C TYR A 60 -12.85 17.84 -0.50
N GLU A 61 -13.35 18.96 0.02
CA GLU A 61 -14.43 19.72 -0.63
C GLU A 61 -14.14 19.97 -2.12
N GLY A 62 -15.13 19.65 -2.99
CA GLY A 62 -15.03 19.75 -4.44
C GLY A 62 -14.38 18.56 -5.14
N ALA A 63 -13.82 17.58 -4.41
CA ALA A 63 -13.39 16.32 -5.00
C ALA A 63 -14.60 15.40 -5.16
N THR A 64 -14.87 14.94 -6.40
CA THR A 64 -16.04 14.12 -6.76
C THR A 64 -15.66 12.74 -7.29
N THR A 65 -14.39 12.53 -7.64
CA THR A 65 -13.85 11.28 -8.15
C THR A 65 -12.71 10.78 -7.27
N MET A 66 -12.36 9.50 -7.37
CA MET A 66 -11.25 8.93 -6.62
C MET A 66 -9.90 9.54 -7.03
N GLY A 67 -9.74 9.88 -8.30
CA GLY A 67 -8.57 10.59 -8.78
C GLY A 67 -8.41 11.99 -8.17
N GLU A 68 -9.52 12.74 -8.01
CA GLU A 68 -9.50 14.06 -7.35
C GLU A 68 -9.19 13.96 -5.86
N ILE A 69 -9.74 12.93 -5.18
CA ILE A 69 -9.44 12.63 -3.77
C ILE A 69 -7.94 12.29 -3.65
N ALA A 70 -7.42 11.41 -4.51
CA ALA A 70 -6.01 11.04 -4.50
C ALA A 70 -5.07 12.22 -4.74
N LYS A 71 -5.41 13.13 -5.66
CA LYS A 71 -4.62 14.37 -5.89
C LYS A 71 -4.55 15.25 -4.65
N LYS A 72 -5.68 15.42 -3.96
CA LYS A 72 -5.70 16.19 -2.71
C LYS A 72 -4.93 15.48 -1.60
N ALA A 73 -5.04 14.16 -1.48
CA ALA A 73 -4.27 13.36 -0.54
C ALA A 73 -2.76 13.51 -0.80
N ALA A 74 -2.32 13.37 -2.04
CA ALA A 74 -0.92 13.53 -2.44
C ALA A 74 -0.37 14.95 -2.24
N ALA A 75 -1.24 15.95 -2.26
CA ALA A 75 -0.88 17.37 -2.05
C ALA A 75 -0.88 17.78 -0.57
N MET A 76 -1.24 16.89 0.35
CA MET A 76 -1.22 17.18 1.79
C MET A 76 0.21 17.44 2.25
N GLU A 77 0.40 18.51 3.02
CA GLU A 77 1.72 18.87 3.54
C GLU A 77 2.30 17.74 4.40
N GLY A 78 3.51 17.32 4.07
CA GLY A 78 4.20 16.22 4.75
C GLY A 78 3.82 14.81 4.27
N ALA A 79 2.94 14.68 3.28
CA ALA A 79 2.64 13.38 2.69
C ALA A 79 3.79 12.88 1.80
N ASP A 80 4.29 11.69 2.08
CA ASP A 80 5.31 11.02 1.28
C ASP A 80 4.70 10.11 0.20
N PHE A 81 3.52 9.51 0.47
CA PHE A 81 2.83 8.58 -0.42
C PHE A 81 1.32 8.56 -0.17
N VAL A 82 0.58 7.95 -1.09
CA VAL A 82 -0.86 7.69 -0.93
C VAL A 82 -1.08 6.20 -0.71
N ALA A 83 -1.93 5.86 0.26
CA ALA A 83 -2.37 4.50 0.53
C ALA A 83 -3.85 4.35 0.15
N LEU A 84 -4.15 3.51 -0.84
CA LEU A 84 -5.50 3.19 -1.28
C LEU A 84 -5.95 1.87 -0.65
N ILE A 85 -7.04 1.91 0.13
CA ILE A 85 -7.66 0.72 0.72
C ILE A 85 -8.86 0.31 -0.14
N LEU A 86 -8.93 -0.96 -0.53
CA LEU A 86 -10.00 -1.52 -1.38
C LEU A 86 -11.09 -2.18 -0.53
N GLU A 87 -11.51 -1.53 0.55
CA GLU A 87 -12.47 -2.09 1.52
C GLU A 87 -13.84 -2.40 0.92
N GLY A 88 -14.26 -1.67 -0.13
CA GLY A 88 -15.51 -1.94 -0.84
C GLY A 88 -15.56 -3.31 -1.50
N GLY A 89 -14.40 -3.98 -1.62
CA GLY A 89 -14.29 -5.35 -2.11
C GLY A 89 -14.73 -6.42 -1.12
N ASP A 90 -14.85 -6.12 0.20
CA ASP A 90 -15.21 -7.13 1.20
C ASP A 90 -16.55 -7.81 0.87
N PRO A 91 -16.57 -9.15 0.71
CA PRO A 91 -17.81 -9.91 0.48
C PRO A 91 -18.86 -9.77 1.58
N ASN A 92 -18.44 -9.42 2.79
CA ASN A 92 -19.34 -9.17 3.93
C ASN A 92 -19.85 -7.72 3.97
N GLY A 93 -19.32 -6.85 3.13
CA GLY A 93 -19.70 -5.45 2.99
C GLY A 93 -20.40 -5.16 1.67
N VAL A 94 -19.88 -4.20 0.92
CA VAL A 94 -20.44 -3.76 -0.39
C VAL A 94 -20.23 -4.81 -1.47
N ASN A 95 -19.13 -5.57 -1.39
CA ASN A 95 -18.77 -6.62 -2.34
C ASN A 95 -18.65 -6.16 -3.79
N LYS A 96 -17.99 -5.01 -4.02
CA LYS A 96 -17.66 -4.56 -5.38
C LYS A 96 -16.94 -5.67 -6.15
N SER A 97 -17.18 -5.75 -7.44
CA SER A 97 -16.45 -6.68 -8.31
C SER A 97 -14.97 -6.28 -8.42
N ILE A 98 -14.13 -7.26 -8.77
CA ILE A 98 -12.70 -6.99 -8.97
C ILE A 98 -12.50 -5.96 -10.08
N ASP A 99 -13.28 -6.01 -11.16
CA ASP A 99 -13.15 -5.08 -12.27
C ASP A 99 -13.46 -3.63 -11.84
N GLU A 100 -14.49 -3.42 -11.01
CA GLU A 100 -14.80 -2.10 -10.45
C GLU A 100 -13.65 -1.59 -9.58
N LEU A 101 -13.06 -2.44 -8.75
CA LEU A 101 -11.92 -2.07 -7.92
C LEU A 101 -10.67 -1.73 -8.74
N ILE A 102 -10.40 -2.47 -9.81
CA ILE A 102 -9.29 -2.19 -10.72
C ILE A 102 -9.46 -0.86 -11.45
N GLU A 103 -10.67 -0.48 -11.84
CA GLU A 103 -10.91 0.85 -12.42
C GLU A 103 -10.59 1.97 -11.40
N VAL A 104 -10.94 1.79 -10.12
CA VAL A 104 -10.55 2.74 -9.07
C VAL A 104 -9.02 2.81 -8.92
N VAL A 105 -8.34 1.65 -8.90
CA VAL A 105 -6.87 1.60 -8.82
C VAL A 105 -6.22 2.38 -9.97
N LYS A 106 -6.69 2.17 -11.20
CA LYS A 106 -6.19 2.89 -12.39
C LYS A 106 -6.46 4.38 -12.29
N GLU A 107 -7.67 4.78 -11.91
CA GLU A 107 -8.03 6.19 -11.76
C GLU A 107 -7.12 6.90 -10.75
N VAL A 108 -6.86 6.27 -9.61
CA VAL A 108 -5.93 6.80 -8.60
C VAL A 108 -4.50 6.84 -9.15
N ALA A 109 -4.03 5.77 -9.77
CA ALA A 109 -2.67 5.70 -10.33
C ALA A 109 -2.42 6.76 -11.42
N ASP A 110 -3.41 7.02 -12.27
CA ASP A 110 -3.32 8.04 -13.32
C ASP A 110 -3.40 9.47 -12.77
N ALA A 111 -3.98 9.62 -11.57
CA ALA A 111 -4.17 10.93 -10.95
C ALA A 111 -2.94 11.44 -10.20
N VAL A 112 -2.07 10.56 -9.69
CA VAL A 112 -0.92 10.91 -8.85
C VAL A 112 0.38 10.30 -9.39
N ASP A 113 1.49 10.98 -9.15
CA ASP A 113 2.84 10.53 -9.49
C ASP A 113 3.66 10.11 -8.25
N CYS A 114 3.13 10.33 -7.04
CA CYS A 114 3.76 9.89 -5.81
C CYS A 114 3.74 8.36 -5.68
N PRO A 115 4.57 7.77 -4.79
CA PRO A 115 4.51 6.35 -4.48
C PRO A 115 3.10 5.92 -4.03
N LEU A 116 2.69 4.73 -4.43
CA LEU A 116 1.40 4.15 -4.08
C LEU A 116 1.57 2.92 -3.21
N VAL A 117 0.75 2.83 -2.18
CA VAL A 117 0.48 1.62 -1.43
C VAL A 117 -0.96 1.22 -1.71
N VAL A 118 -1.20 -0.04 -2.05
CA VAL A 118 -2.57 -0.54 -2.27
C VAL A 118 -2.82 -1.71 -1.35
N GLU A 119 -3.80 -1.58 -0.48
CA GLU A 119 -4.25 -2.63 0.43
C GLU A 119 -5.53 -3.27 -0.11
N GLY A 120 -5.62 -4.60 -0.01
CA GLY A 120 -6.81 -5.36 -0.40
C GLY A 120 -8.00 -5.12 0.52
N CYS A 121 -9.04 -5.94 0.32
CA CYS A 121 -10.28 -5.84 1.08
C CYS A 121 -10.26 -6.63 2.41
N LYS A 122 -9.11 -7.20 2.79
CA LYS A 122 -8.89 -8.03 3.99
C LYS A 122 -9.62 -9.38 3.98
N ASN A 123 -10.25 -9.75 2.87
CA ASN A 123 -10.77 -11.07 2.63
C ASN A 123 -9.74 -11.91 1.87
N VAL A 124 -9.22 -12.95 2.52
CA VAL A 124 -8.08 -13.75 2.02
C VAL A 124 -8.35 -14.35 0.63
N GLU A 125 -9.55 -14.90 0.42
CA GLU A 125 -9.92 -15.54 -0.84
C GLU A 125 -10.05 -14.52 -1.97
N LYS A 126 -10.72 -13.40 -1.69
CA LYS A 126 -10.90 -12.34 -2.68
C LYS A 126 -9.58 -11.63 -2.99
N ASP A 127 -8.76 -11.37 -1.98
CA ASP A 127 -7.46 -10.74 -2.14
C ASP A 127 -6.49 -11.61 -2.94
N ALA A 128 -6.60 -12.94 -2.86
CA ALA A 128 -5.83 -13.87 -3.70
C ALA A 128 -6.09 -13.69 -5.21
N GLU A 129 -7.28 -13.21 -5.59
CA GLU A 129 -7.63 -12.90 -6.99
C GLU A 129 -7.46 -11.42 -7.32
N LEU A 130 -7.75 -10.53 -6.38
CA LEU A 130 -7.73 -9.08 -6.53
C LEU A 130 -6.30 -8.54 -6.64
N LEU A 131 -5.43 -8.85 -5.67
CA LEU A 131 -4.10 -8.24 -5.58
C LEU A 131 -3.17 -8.57 -6.76
N PRO A 132 -3.21 -9.78 -7.37
CA PRO A 132 -2.53 -10.02 -8.65
C PRO A 132 -2.96 -9.06 -9.77
N LYS A 133 -4.25 -8.75 -9.90
CA LYS A 133 -4.76 -7.83 -10.92
C LYS A 133 -4.44 -6.37 -10.58
N VAL A 134 -4.39 -6.01 -9.30
CA VAL A 134 -3.89 -4.70 -8.85
C VAL A 134 -2.42 -4.54 -9.27
N ALA A 135 -1.60 -5.56 -9.04
CA ALA A 135 -0.19 -5.53 -9.42
C ALA A 135 0.02 -5.40 -10.94
N GLU A 136 -0.82 -6.08 -11.73
CA GLU A 136 -0.84 -5.93 -13.18
C GLU A 136 -1.21 -4.49 -13.60
N ALA A 137 -2.25 -3.94 -13.02
CA ALA A 137 -2.71 -2.57 -13.31
C ALA A 137 -1.67 -1.50 -12.95
N LEU A 138 -0.82 -1.77 -11.97
CA LEU A 138 0.23 -0.87 -11.49
C LEU A 138 1.61 -1.18 -12.09
N GLN A 139 1.70 -1.99 -13.14
CA GLN A 139 2.98 -2.35 -13.76
C GLN A 139 3.82 -1.10 -14.11
N GLY A 140 5.08 -1.08 -13.67
CA GLY A 140 5.99 0.03 -13.86
C GLY A 140 5.92 1.13 -12.78
N ARG A 141 4.96 1.06 -11.84
CA ARG A 141 4.83 2.02 -10.73
C ARG A 141 5.70 1.67 -9.53
N ASN A 142 6.18 0.43 -9.42
CA ASN A 142 6.89 -0.09 -8.25
C ASN A 142 6.11 0.21 -6.95
N ALA A 143 4.82 -0.14 -6.95
CA ALA A 143 3.92 0.09 -5.83
C ALA A 143 4.12 -0.97 -4.73
N LEU A 144 3.71 -0.65 -3.51
CA LEU A 144 3.63 -1.61 -2.42
C LEU A 144 2.21 -2.21 -2.37
N ILE A 145 2.13 -3.52 -2.50
CA ILE A 145 0.88 -4.29 -2.44
C ILE A 145 0.75 -4.95 -1.06
N LEU A 146 -0.35 -4.70 -0.38
CA LEU A 146 -0.68 -5.21 0.95
C LEU A 146 -2.01 -5.98 0.96
N SER A 147 -2.17 -7.00 1.75
CA SER A 147 -1.14 -7.74 2.48
C SER A 147 -1.25 -9.21 2.07
N GLU A 148 -0.13 -9.84 1.77
CA GLU A 148 -0.14 -11.29 1.68
C GLU A 148 -0.20 -11.91 3.08
N LYS A 149 -0.87 -13.07 3.17
CA LYS A 149 -1.06 -13.85 4.39
C LYS A 149 -0.66 -15.30 4.14
N GLU A 150 -0.65 -16.13 5.19
CA GLU A 150 -0.26 -17.54 5.10
C GLU A 150 -1.02 -18.29 3.99
N GLU A 151 -2.29 -17.97 3.80
CA GLU A 151 -3.15 -18.70 2.88
C GLU A 151 -2.98 -18.28 1.41
N ASN A 152 -2.54 -17.03 1.16
CA ASN A 152 -2.51 -16.45 -0.21
C ASN A 152 -1.13 -15.98 -0.69
N TYR A 153 -0.08 -16.02 0.15
CA TYR A 153 1.24 -15.47 -0.20
C TYR A 153 1.82 -16.05 -1.50
N LYS A 154 1.59 -17.34 -1.79
CA LYS A 154 2.12 -17.94 -3.02
C LYS A 154 1.50 -17.34 -4.28
N ALA A 155 0.20 -17.07 -4.25
CA ALA A 155 -0.50 -16.50 -5.39
C ALA A 155 -0.10 -15.02 -5.58
N ILE A 156 -0.09 -14.24 -4.50
CA ILE A 156 0.23 -12.82 -4.54
C ILE A 156 1.72 -12.62 -4.82
N GLY A 157 2.63 -13.30 -4.11
CA GLY A 157 4.07 -13.18 -4.30
C GLY A 157 4.51 -13.58 -5.71
N ALA A 158 3.94 -14.65 -6.28
CA ALA A 158 4.24 -15.06 -7.65
C ALA A 158 3.76 -14.04 -8.70
N ALA A 159 2.56 -13.51 -8.53
CA ALA A 159 2.01 -12.54 -9.48
C ALA A 159 2.57 -11.13 -9.23
N ALA A 160 2.36 -10.58 -8.06
CA ALA A 160 2.74 -9.20 -7.76
C ALA A 160 4.26 -9.03 -7.73
N GLY A 161 4.98 -9.89 -7.00
CA GLY A 161 6.43 -9.81 -6.88
C GLY A 161 7.17 -10.24 -8.15
N LEU A 162 6.96 -11.48 -8.59
CA LEU A 162 7.79 -12.05 -9.68
C LEU A 162 7.30 -11.65 -11.09
N ALA A 163 5.99 -11.66 -11.35
CA ALA A 163 5.49 -11.39 -12.70
C ALA A 163 5.41 -9.88 -13.01
N TYR A 164 4.94 -9.08 -12.07
CA TYR A 164 4.71 -7.64 -12.29
C TYR A 164 5.72 -6.74 -11.57
N ASN A 165 6.70 -7.32 -10.86
CA ASN A 165 7.79 -6.62 -10.21
C ASN A 165 7.32 -5.47 -9.29
N GLN A 166 6.28 -5.75 -8.48
CA GLN A 166 5.82 -4.88 -7.41
C GLN A 166 6.48 -5.28 -6.09
N ILE A 167 6.47 -4.38 -5.14
CA ILE A 167 6.84 -4.70 -3.76
C ILE A 167 5.63 -5.33 -3.06
N VAL A 168 5.83 -6.41 -2.34
CA VAL A 168 4.76 -7.09 -1.60
C VAL A 168 5.05 -7.02 -0.11
N GLY A 169 4.05 -6.65 0.66
CA GLY A 169 4.11 -6.67 2.11
C GLY A 169 3.29 -7.82 2.67
N ALA A 170 3.82 -8.44 3.72
CA ALA A 170 3.22 -9.60 4.36
C ALA A 170 2.72 -9.29 5.77
N GLU A 171 1.66 -9.96 6.19
CA GLU A 171 1.09 -9.89 7.53
C GLU A 171 1.14 -11.26 8.20
N SER A 172 1.82 -11.36 9.34
CA SER A 172 2.06 -12.63 10.05
C SER A 172 1.22 -12.84 11.31
N ALA A 173 0.30 -11.95 11.62
CA ALA A 173 -0.61 -12.02 12.77
C ALA A 173 0.03 -12.62 14.03
N VAL A 174 0.83 -12.12 14.81
CA VAL A 174 1.46 -12.56 16.06
C VAL A 174 2.36 -13.82 15.98
N ASP A 175 2.60 -14.40 14.80
CA ASP A 175 3.46 -15.58 14.65
C ASP A 175 4.82 -15.22 14.03
N ILE A 176 5.87 -15.27 14.87
CA ILE A 176 7.23 -14.96 14.43
C ILE A 176 7.81 -16.01 13.44
N ASN A 177 7.33 -17.25 13.50
CA ASN A 177 7.82 -18.26 12.56
C ASN A 177 7.19 -18.04 11.18
N LEU A 178 5.91 -17.68 11.15
CA LEU A 178 5.25 -17.26 9.91
C LEU A 178 5.92 -16.00 9.34
N ALA A 179 6.22 -14.99 10.18
CA ALA A 179 6.95 -13.80 9.73
C ALA A 179 8.29 -14.16 9.06
N LYS A 180 9.05 -15.11 9.62
CA LYS A 180 10.29 -15.59 9.00
C LYS A 180 10.07 -16.32 7.67
N GLN A 181 8.98 -17.07 7.54
CA GLN A 181 8.65 -17.78 6.30
C GLN A 181 8.22 -16.82 5.18
N LEU A 182 7.46 -15.78 5.52
CA LEU A 182 7.00 -14.77 4.57
C LEU A 182 8.12 -13.83 4.10
N ASN A 183 9.24 -13.76 4.82
CA ASN A 183 10.41 -12.94 4.45
C ASN A 183 11.49 -13.70 3.66
N VAL A 184 11.21 -14.90 3.18
CA VAL A 184 12.12 -15.71 2.35
C VAL A 184 11.74 -15.63 0.89
#